data_598ea9c57b83474ba73750776b06795b
#
_entry.id   598ea9c57b83474ba73750776b06795b
#
_cell.length_a   1.000
_cell.length_b   1.000
_cell.length_c   1.000
_cell.angle_alpha   90.00
_cell.angle_beta   90.00
_cell.angle_gamma   90.00
#
_symmetry.space_group_name_H-M   'P 1'
#
loop_
_entity.id
_entity.type
_entity.pdbx_description
1 polymer ?
#
loop_
_entity_poly.entity_id
_entity_poly.type
_entity_poly.pdbx_seq_one_letter_code
_entity_poly.pdbx_strand_id
1 'polypeptide(L)'
;MNQRKINESLIVVDIGTSSVKTSFFDLEGNILPEFSVSIPHSIISKNDGTSEQDAELLRSIVEESIDLVLEQSKGCIENIIGVGFDSMASTLVGINKYGNAITPIYTYADTRSNNQVYKIKQDFDEKKLLQETGAAQHTSYIPSKIMWIKENHNNFNEIDKFIDFSTYIYSKWFENKSFKASYSISSWSGLLDRNKLKWHSDLIDYLDISENKLPVLSPYDNYETGLSKIYKKRWNKLSDTPFFLSVGDGMAATVGSGCNNKKKVAITVGSTAAIRILTDSKIEEVPKGLWCYRLLDKYSLLGGSFSEGGNLINWAYNNLKLPKLENLNKELLSLSPGAHGISILPFLLGERALGWSNNSKGIISGLKYSNSSIEILQSFLESISYRLFLVYQMLESFIDKGSEVIASGGAIKNLPWWIQTTSDVLGQEINISKDNQDTGKGVAIMMLKALGQINNFEDIGTEIEEKYYPNEKNHKIHQEFINSHLDLYKNHQSVD
;
A
#
# COMPACT_ATOMS: atom_id res chain seq x y z
N MET A 1 30.24 17.00 -21.97
CA MET A 1 29.78 15.60 -21.88
C MET A 1 28.64 15.46 -22.86
N ASN A 2 28.72 14.52 -23.82
CA ASN A 2 27.58 14.23 -24.68
C ASN A 2 26.45 13.67 -23.79
N GLN A 3 25.42 14.44 -23.57
CA GLN A 3 24.22 13.96 -22.87
C GLN A 3 23.62 12.81 -23.69
N ARG A 4 23.41 11.66 -23.09
CA ARG A 4 22.77 10.49 -23.71
C ARG A 4 21.35 10.91 -24.11
N LYS A 5 21.05 10.90 -25.41
CA LYS A 5 19.68 11.12 -25.91
C LYS A 5 18.86 9.86 -25.72
N ILE A 6 17.69 10.03 -25.16
CA ILE A 6 16.68 8.97 -24.92
C ILE A 6 15.51 9.28 -25.84
N ASN A 7 15.21 8.36 -26.75
CA ASN A 7 14.16 8.59 -27.77
C ASN A 7 12.77 8.56 -27.16
N GLU A 8 12.48 7.56 -26.31
CA GLU A 8 11.16 7.35 -25.69
C GLU A 8 11.31 7.00 -24.21
N SER A 9 10.41 7.50 -23.39
CA SER A 9 10.37 7.25 -21.94
C SER A 9 8.97 7.44 -21.36
N LEU A 10 8.83 7.01 -20.10
CA LEU A 10 7.61 7.16 -19.31
C LEU A 10 7.90 8.09 -18.12
N ILE A 11 6.90 8.83 -17.69
CA ILE A 11 6.90 9.51 -16.38
C ILE A 11 6.04 8.69 -15.42
N VAL A 12 6.56 8.42 -14.24
CA VAL A 12 5.83 7.83 -13.12
C VAL A 12 5.80 8.79 -11.95
N VAL A 13 4.63 8.96 -11.37
CA VAL A 13 4.38 9.77 -10.17
C VAL A 13 3.89 8.85 -9.06
N ASP A 14 4.72 8.63 -8.05
CA ASP A 14 4.42 7.88 -6.82
C ASP A 14 3.98 8.88 -5.75
N ILE A 15 2.69 8.84 -5.39
CA ILE A 15 2.08 9.71 -4.36
C ILE A 15 2.02 8.91 -3.05
N GLY A 16 3.15 8.87 -2.35
CA GLY A 16 3.27 8.16 -1.07
C GLY A 16 2.80 8.98 0.14
N THR A 17 2.88 8.40 1.33
CA THR A 17 2.42 9.04 2.60
C THR A 17 3.37 10.10 3.14
N SER A 18 4.63 10.10 2.74
CA SER A 18 5.69 11.00 3.26
C SER A 18 6.38 11.83 2.18
N SER A 19 6.21 11.47 0.91
CA SER A 19 6.80 12.18 -0.22
C SER A 19 6.04 11.87 -1.51
N VAL A 20 6.09 12.81 -2.43
CA VAL A 20 5.77 12.59 -3.85
C VAL A 20 7.09 12.35 -4.57
N LYS A 21 7.19 11.22 -5.29
CA LYS A 21 8.34 10.90 -6.13
C LYS A 21 7.91 10.90 -7.58
N THR A 22 8.63 11.63 -8.41
CA THR A 22 8.39 11.64 -9.86
C THR A 22 9.69 11.28 -10.56
N SER A 23 9.63 10.29 -11.44
CA SER A 23 10.81 9.75 -12.10
C SER A 23 10.53 9.39 -13.55
N PHE A 24 11.54 9.48 -14.39
CA PHE A 24 11.50 8.88 -15.71
C PHE A 24 11.93 7.42 -15.68
N PHE A 25 11.29 6.63 -16.54
CA PHE A 25 11.61 5.22 -16.79
C PHE A 25 11.84 4.97 -18.28
N ASP A 26 12.77 4.06 -18.59
CA ASP A 26 12.98 3.58 -19.96
C ASP A 26 11.93 2.51 -20.34
N LEU A 27 12.03 1.99 -21.58
CA LEU A 27 11.11 0.96 -22.08
C LEU A 27 11.40 -0.44 -21.55
N GLU A 28 12.50 -0.63 -20.87
CA GLU A 28 12.85 -1.83 -20.12
C GLU A 28 12.35 -1.79 -18.67
N GLY A 29 11.66 -0.69 -18.28
CA GLY A 29 11.13 -0.49 -16.93
C GLY A 29 12.17 -0.09 -15.90
N ASN A 30 13.35 0.36 -16.32
CA ASN A 30 14.38 0.84 -15.42
C ASN A 30 14.20 2.33 -15.16
N ILE A 31 14.40 2.73 -13.90
CA ILE A 31 14.44 4.15 -13.55
C ILE A 31 15.62 4.85 -14.19
N LEU A 32 15.42 6.11 -14.57
CA LEU A 32 16.48 7.03 -15.01
C LEU A 32 16.81 7.96 -13.82
N PRO A 33 17.77 7.62 -12.95
CA PRO A 33 17.96 8.30 -11.67
C PRO A 33 18.29 9.79 -11.80
N GLU A 34 18.95 10.18 -12.90
CA GLU A 34 19.28 11.56 -13.22
C GLU A 34 18.05 12.44 -13.49
N PHE A 35 16.88 11.83 -13.75
CA PHE A 35 15.61 12.49 -13.98
C PHE A 35 14.59 12.02 -12.95
N SER A 36 14.94 12.13 -11.68
CA SER A 36 14.12 11.71 -10.55
C SER A 36 14.10 12.78 -9.46
N VAL A 37 12.93 13.07 -8.95
CA VAL A 37 12.69 14.07 -7.91
C VAL A 37 11.86 13.44 -6.78
N SER A 38 12.18 13.80 -5.54
CA SER A 38 11.41 13.44 -4.36
C SER A 38 11.13 14.70 -3.54
N ILE A 39 9.86 15.04 -3.37
CA ILE A 39 9.42 16.19 -2.57
C ILE A 39 8.74 15.67 -1.32
N PRO A 40 9.29 15.94 -0.12
CA PRO A 40 8.68 15.49 1.11
C PRO A 40 7.41 16.28 1.44
N HIS A 41 6.47 15.62 2.09
CA HIS A 41 5.30 16.23 2.69
C HIS A 41 4.92 15.50 3.97
N SER A 42 3.95 16.02 4.71
CA SER A 42 3.49 15.44 5.97
C SER A 42 1.98 15.28 6.00
N ILE A 43 1.55 14.20 6.65
CA ILE A 43 0.15 13.97 7.02
C ILE A 43 -0.09 14.59 8.40
N ILE A 44 -1.21 15.27 8.56
CA ILE A 44 -1.66 15.78 9.86
C ILE A 44 -2.22 14.61 10.65
N SER A 45 -1.53 14.22 11.72
CA SER A 45 -1.97 13.16 12.63
C SER A 45 -2.16 13.72 14.04
N LYS A 46 -3.27 13.33 14.71
CA LYS A 46 -3.59 13.75 16.08
C LYS A 46 -4.01 12.54 16.93
N ASN A 47 -3.98 12.73 18.24
CA ASN A 47 -4.34 11.68 19.20
C ASN A 47 -5.83 11.28 19.17
N ASP A 48 -6.69 12.08 18.54
CA ASP A 48 -8.11 11.82 18.37
C ASP A 48 -8.42 10.86 17.20
N GLY A 49 -7.41 10.34 16.55
CA GLY A 49 -7.52 9.46 15.39
C GLY A 49 -7.52 10.17 14.04
N THR A 50 -7.32 11.50 14.02
CA THR A 50 -7.18 12.29 12.78
C THR A 50 -5.96 11.81 11.99
N SER A 51 -6.16 11.53 10.70
CA SER A 51 -5.08 11.34 9.72
C SER A 51 -5.53 11.91 8.38
N GLU A 52 -5.12 13.15 8.10
CA GLU A 52 -5.62 13.92 6.96
C GLU A 52 -4.55 14.80 6.33
N GLN A 53 -4.84 15.30 5.12
CA GLN A 53 -3.95 16.18 4.39
C GLN A 53 -4.74 17.20 3.55
N ASP A 54 -4.14 18.35 3.28
CA ASP A 54 -4.71 19.36 2.39
C ASP A 54 -4.60 18.92 0.92
N ALA A 55 -5.74 18.86 0.21
CA ALA A 55 -5.82 18.39 -1.16
C ALA A 55 -5.14 19.33 -2.17
N GLU A 56 -5.24 20.65 -1.96
CA GLU A 56 -4.63 21.64 -2.86
C GLU A 56 -3.12 21.71 -2.65
N LEU A 57 -2.66 21.63 -1.38
CA LEU A 57 -1.24 21.57 -1.09
C LEU A 57 -0.59 20.33 -1.71
N LEU A 58 -1.18 19.14 -1.51
CA LEU A 58 -0.63 17.91 -2.09
C LEU A 58 -0.66 17.95 -3.62
N ARG A 59 -1.72 18.48 -4.22
CA ARG A 59 -1.80 18.69 -5.68
C ARG A 59 -0.66 19.59 -6.17
N SER A 60 -0.39 20.69 -5.48
CA SER A 60 0.69 21.61 -5.87
C SER A 60 2.08 20.93 -5.80
N ILE A 61 2.30 20.06 -4.81
CA ILE A 61 3.54 19.28 -4.69
C ILE A 61 3.69 18.28 -5.84
N VAL A 62 2.59 17.61 -6.23
CA VAL A 62 2.60 16.71 -7.40
C VAL A 62 2.93 17.50 -8.68
N GLU A 63 2.32 18.64 -8.88
CA GLU A 63 2.57 19.49 -10.04
C GLU A 63 4.01 20.01 -10.08
N GLU A 64 4.56 20.43 -8.95
CA GLU A 64 5.95 20.86 -8.81
C GLU A 64 6.91 19.71 -9.15
N SER A 65 6.64 18.50 -8.69
CA SER A 65 7.49 17.34 -8.98
C SER A 65 7.55 17.00 -10.47
N ILE A 66 6.43 17.18 -11.20
CA ILE A 66 6.37 17.02 -12.66
C ILE A 66 7.15 18.14 -13.35
N ASP A 67 6.99 19.39 -12.92
CA ASP A 67 7.75 20.54 -13.48
C ASP A 67 9.26 20.31 -13.37
N LEU A 68 9.72 19.86 -12.20
CA LEU A 68 11.14 19.64 -11.93
C LEU A 68 11.74 18.54 -12.81
N VAL A 69 11.08 17.38 -12.97
CA VAL A 69 11.61 16.31 -13.83
C VAL A 69 11.58 16.69 -15.31
N LEU A 70 10.57 17.45 -15.75
CA LEU A 70 10.51 17.98 -17.11
C LEU A 70 11.64 18.98 -17.38
N GLU A 71 11.99 19.80 -16.40
CA GLU A 71 13.13 20.73 -16.50
C GLU A 71 14.46 20.00 -16.56
N GLN A 72 14.67 18.99 -15.66
CA GLN A 72 15.88 18.18 -15.64
C GLN A 72 16.10 17.42 -16.95
N SER A 73 15.02 16.96 -17.60
CA SER A 73 15.08 16.15 -18.82
C SER A 73 15.24 16.94 -20.11
N LYS A 74 15.26 18.29 -20.05
CA LYS A 74 15.38 19.15 -21.24
C LYS A 74 16.61 18.79 -22.09
N GLY A 75 16.35 18.55 -23.38
CA GLY A 75 17.38 18.22 -24.38
C GLY A 75 17.91 16.79 -24.30
N CYS A 76 17.48 16.00 -23.30
CA CYS A 76 17.90 14.60 -23.11
C CYS A 76 16.83 13.61 -23.54
N ILE A 77 15.56 13.89 -23.22
CA ILE A 77 14.41 13.04 -23.55
C ILE A 77 13.64 13.67 -24.71
N GLU A 78 13.45 12.90 -25.79
CA GLU A 78 12.73 13.37 -26.99
C GLU A 78 11.23 13.20 -26.83
N ASN A 79 10.74 11.99 -26.58
CA ASN A 79 9.33 11.67 -26.47
C ASN A 79 8.96 11.09 -25.09
N ILE A 80 7.82 11.54 -24.56
CA ILE A 80 7.22 11.00 -23.36
C ILE A 80 5.93 10.29 -23.82
N ILE A 81 5.95 8.95 -23.81
CA ILE A 81 4.88 8.13 -24.38
C ILE A 81 3.77 7.83 -23.39
N GLY A 82 3.92 8.16 -22.11
CA GLY A 82 2.90 7.99 -21.08
C GLY A 82 3.29 8.62 -19.75
N VAL A 83 2.28 9.02 -19.00
CA VAL A 83 2.37 9.44 -17.59
C VAL A 83 1.50 8.52 -16.77
N GLY A 84 2.05 7.87 -15.76
CA GLY A 84 1.33 6.96 -14.87
C GLY A 84 1.48 7.33 -13.41
N PHE A 85 0.54 6.86 -12.63
CA PHE A 85 0.44 7.20 -11.22
C PHE A 85 0.20 5.97 -10.36
N ASP A 86 0.83 5.92 -9.23
CA ASP A 86 0.28 5.25 -8.07
C ASP A 86 -0.08 6.27 -7.00
N SER A 87 -0.95 5.88 -6.11
CA SER A 87 -1.40 6.76 -5.03
C SER A 87 -1.66 5.96 -3.78
N MET A 88 -1.51 6.66 -2.65
CA MET A 88 -1.98 6.15 -1.36
C MET A 88 -3.39 5.58 -1.51
N ALA A 89 -3.52 4.30 -1.21
CA ALA A 89 -4.81 3.61 -1.27
C ALA A 89 -5.77 4.10 -0.19
N SER A 90 -7.08 3.95 -0.43
CA SER A 90 -8.16 4.28 0.52
C SER A 90 -8.18 5.74 0.97
N THR A 91 -7.77 6.66 0.11
CA THR A 91 -7.96 8.10 0.34
C THR A 91 -9.38 8.51 -0.02
N LEU A 92 -9.90 9.54 0.65
CA LEU A 92 -11.23 10.09 0.39
C LEU A 92 -11.20 11.62 0.46
N VAL A 93 -11.77 12.26 -0.57
CA VAL A 93 -11.97 13.71 -0.66
C VAL A 93 -13.41 13.99 -1.03
N GLY A 94 -14.08 14.87 -0.28
CA GLY A 94 -15.37 15.44 -0.66
C GLY A 94 -15.17 16.73 -1.47
N ILE A 95 -15.76 16.78 -2.68
CA ILE A 95 -15.70 17.98 -3.53
C ILE A 95 -17.10 18.54 -3.76
N ASN A 96 -17.17 19.87 -3.95
CA ASN A 96 -18.42 20.54 -4.32
C ASN A 96 -18.68 20.51 -5.84
N LYS A 97 -19.85 21.00 -6.27
CA LYS A 97 -20.25 21.05 -7.70
C LYS A 97 -19.30 21.84 -8.60
N TYR A 98 -18.44 22.69 -8.05
CA TYR A 98 -17.42 23.42 -8.80
C TYR A 98 -16.12 22.63 -8.95
N GLY A 99 -16.02 21.44 -8.30
CA GLY A 99 -14.85 20.59 -8.28
C GLY A 99 -13.79 21.03 -7.25
N ASN A 100 -14.14 21.86 -6.27
CA ASN A 100 -13.23 22.26 -5.20
C ASN A 100 -13.36 21.31 -4.02
N ALA A 101 -12.23 20.89 -3.45
CA ALA A 101 -12.22 20.13 -2.21
C ALA A 101 -12.85 20.97 -1.09
N ILE A 102 -13.82 20.40 -0.39
CA ILE A 102 -14.47 20.99 0.78
C ILE A 102 -14.28 20.15 2.03
N THR A 103 -13.59 19.02 1.89
CA THR A 103 -13.02 18.25 2.99
C THR A 103 -11.51 18.13 2.79
N PRO A 104 -10.74 17.81 3.85
CA PRO A 104 -9.37 17.34 3.66
C PRO A 104 -9.38 15.98 2.93
N ILE A 105 -8.18 15.50 2.56
CA ILE A 105 -7.96 14.11 2.20
C ILE A 105 -7.96 13.29 3.49
N TYR A 106 -8.93 12.41 3.67
CA TYR A 106 -8.90 11.39 4.72
C TYR A 106 -8.05 10.23 4.27
N THR A 107 -7.05 9.82 5.05
CA THR A 107 -6.17 8.71 4.70
C THR A 107 -6.68 7.38 5.26
N TYR A 108 -6.06 6.26 4.86
CA TYR A 108 -6.37 4.94 5.42
C TYR A 108 -6.12 4.84 6.94
N ALA A 109 -5.27 5.71 7.49
CA ALA A 109 -4.91 5.72 8.91
C ALA A 109 -5.84 6.58 9.77
N ASP A 110 -6.84 7.26 9.17
CA ASP A 110 -7.85 7.99 9.93
C ASP A 110 -8.81 7.03 10.63
N THR A 111 -8.84 7.08 11.97
CA THR A 111 -9.63 6.15 12.80
C THR A 111 -10.87 6.77 13.43
N ARG A 112 -11.20 8.04 13.13
CA ARG A 112 -12.34 8.76 13.73
C ARG A 112 -13.68 8.09 13.45
N SER A 113 -13.78 7.31 12.37
CA SER A 113 -15.01 6.59 11.97
C SER A 113 -15.22 5.24 12.67
N ASN A 114 -14.56 4.98 13.81
CA ASN A 114 -14.62 3.69 14.48
C ASN A 114 -16.06 3.29 14.88
N ASN A 115 -16.85 4.23 15.40
CA ASN A 115 -18.25 3.96 15.76
C ASN A 115 -19.10 3.59 14.53
N GLN A 116 -18.82 4.14 13.37
CA GLN A 116 -19.54 3.83 12.13
C GLN A 116 -19.15 2.44 11.61
N VAL A 117 -17.92 1.99 11.85
CA VAL A 117 -17.53 0.59 11.58
C VAL A 117 -18.37 -0.37 12.37
N TYR A 118 -18.61 -0.12 13.68
CA TYR A 118 -19.49 -0.97 14.49
C TYR A 118 -20.91 -1.02 13.97
N LYS A 119 -21.48 0.11 13.55
CA LYS A 119 -22.82 0.15 12.94
C LYS A 119 -22.89 -0.76 11.70
N ILE A 120 -21.90 -0.64 10.79
CA ILE A 120 -21.85 -1.49 9.59
C ILE A 120 -21.77 -2.98 9.97
N LYS A 121 -20.92 -3.35 10.94
CA LYS A 121 -20.77 -4.73 11.42
C LYS A 121 -22.05 -5.29 12.06
N GLN A 122 -22.87 -4.45 12.68
CA GLN A 122 -24.15 -4.86 13.26
C GLN A 122 -25.24 -5.06 12.20
N ASP A 123 -25.23 -4.26 11.14
CA ASP A 123 -26.31 -4.22 10.15
C ASP A 123 -26.03 -5.13 8.93
N PHE A 124 -24.77 -5.58 8.74
CA PHE A 124 -24.36 -6.45 7.64
C PHE A 124 -23.67 -7.72 8.11
N ASP A 125 -23.84 -8.79 7.34
CA ASP A 125 -23.01 -9.99 7.46
C ASP A 125 -21.58 -9.69 7.00
N GLU A 126 -20.63 -9.62 7.95
CA GLU A 126 -19.23 -9.32 7.68
C GLU A 126 -18.59 -10.32 6.70
N LYS A 127 -18.95 -11.62 6.79
CA LYS A 127 -18.43 -12.64 5.86
C LYS A 127 -18.92 -12.36 4.44
N LYS A 128 -20.21 -12.07 4.27
CA LYS A 128 -20.79 -11.74 2.96
C LYS A 128 -20.14 -10.50 2.37
N LEU A 129 -20.03 -9.41 3.15
CA LEU A 129 -19.38 -8.18 2.68
C LEU A 129 -17.91 -8.41 2.27
N LEU A 130 -17.14 -9.20 3.04
CA LEU A 130 -15.77 -9.56 2.68
C LEU A 130 -15.74 -10.28 1.33
N GLN A 131 -16.66 -11.22 1.07
CA GLN A 131 -16.72 -11.93 -0.21
C GLN A 131 -17.11 -11.02 -1.37
N GLU A 132 -17.95 -10.04 -1.14
CA GLU A 132 -18.45 -9.12 -2.17
C GLU A 132 -17.47 -7.97 -2.43
N THR A 133 -16.87 -7.38 -1.39
CA THR A 133 -15.98 -6.21 -1.53
C THR A 133 -14.48 -6.55 -1.52
N GLY A 134 -14.09 -7.72 -1.01
CA GLY A 134 -12.70 -8.09 -0.77
C GLY A 134 -12.05 -7.32 0.39
N ALA A 135 -12.82 -6.61 1.19
CA ALA A 135 -12.34 -5.77 2.29
C ALA A 135 -13.10 -6.09 3.59
N ALA A 136 -12.37 -6.18 4.70
CA ALA A 136 -12.97 -6.27 6.03
C ALA A 136 -13.63 -4.93 6.41
N GLN A 137 -14.55 -4.94 7.38
CA GLN A 137 -15.10 -3.69 7.89
C GLN A 137 -14.12 -3.05 8.88
N HIS A 138 -13.50 -1.96 8.46
CA HIS A 138 -12.44 -1.28 9.22
C HIS A 138 -12.38 0.21 8.85
N THR A 139 -11.87 1.05 9.74
CA THR A 139 -11.69 2.51 9.50
C THR A 139 -10.76 2.83 8.34
N SER A 140 -9.91 1.90 7.90
CA SER A 140 -9.09 2.09 6.71
C SER A 140 -9.90 2.28 5.43
N TYR A 141 -11.17 1.86 5.40
CA TYR A 141 -12.02 1.92 4.21
C TYR A 141 -13.01 3.06 4.25
N ILE A 142 -13.51 3.45 3.09
CA ILE A 142 -14.31 4.68 2.94
C ILE A 142 -15.77 4.60 3.40
N PRO A 143 -16.49 3.45 3.47
CA PRO A 143 -17.89 3.44 3.91
C PRO A 143 -18.08 4.08 5.27
N SER A 144 -17.31 3.68 6.28
CA SER A 144 -17.38 4.27 7.62
C SER A 144 -16.99 5.75 7.64
N LYS A 145 -16.03 6.16 6.80
CA LYS A 145 -15.63 7.58 6.68
C LYS A 145 -16.74 8.45 6.12
N ILE A 146 -17.46 7.98 5.09
CA ILE A 146 -18.61 8.71 4.53
C ILE A 146 -19.69 8.90 5.60
N MET A 147 -20.02 7.85 6.38
CA MET A 147 -20.96 7.97 7.50
C MET A 147 -20.48 8.99 8.53
N TRP A 148 -19.20 8.94 8.90
CA TRP A 148 -18.62 9.88 9.86
C TRP A 148 -18.68 11.32 9.34
N ILE A 149 -18.36 11.55 8.06
CA ILE A 149 -18.45 12.87 7.41
C ILE A 149 -19.91 13.35 7.44
N LYS A 150 -20.88 12.47 7.16
CA LYS A 150 -22.32 12.81 7.21
C LYS A 150 -22.76 13.30 8.60
N GLU A 151 -22.23 12.70 9.66
CA GLU A 151 -22.57 13.04 11.04
C GLU A 151 -21.79 14.25 11.58
N ASN A 152 -20.59 14.55 11.08
CA ASN A 152 -19.66 15.50 11.71
C ASN A 152 -19.26 16.70 10.82
N HIS A 153 -19.55 16.66 9.51
CA HIS A 153 -19.15 17.73 8.61
C HIS A 153 -20.34 18.64 8.28
N ASN A 154 -20.28 19.90 8.70
CA ASN A 154 -21.40 20.85 8.54
C ASN A 154 -21.86 21.05 7.09
N ASN A 155 -20.94 20.90 6.13
CA ASN A 155 -21.21 21.12 4.70
C ASN A 155 -21.44 19.80 3.94
N PHE A 156 -21.87 18.71 4.61
CA PHE A 156 -22.10 17.41 3.94
C PHE A 156 -23.00 17.54 2.71
N ASN A 157 -24.05 18.36 2.80
CA ASN A 157 -25.01 18.56 1.70
C ASN A 157 -24.40 19.29 0.49
N GLU A 158 -23.29 19.98 0.67
CA GLU A 158 -22.56 20.64 -0.41
C GLU A 158 -21.62 19.68 -1.16
N ILE A 159 -21.40 18.47 -0.62
CA ILE A 159 -20.56 17.48 -1.26
C ILE A 159 -21.31 16.91 -2.48
N ASP A 160 -20.77 17.23 -3.65
CA ASP A 160 -21.23 16.71 -4.94
C ASP A 160 -20.67 15.32 -5.23
N LYS A 161 -19.38 15.11 -4.92
CA LYS A 161 -18.72 13.81 -5.13
C LYS A 161 -17.77 13.45 -3.99
N PHE A 162 -17.67 12.13 -3.77
CA PHE A 162 -16.67 11.48 -2.94
C PHE A 162 -15.69 10.76 -3.84
N ILE A 163 -14.44 11.20 -3.90
CA ILE A 163 -13.42 10.71 -4.83
C ILE A 163 -12.11 10.43 -4.11
N ASP A 164 -11.26 9.61 -4.68
CA ASP A 164 -9.89 9.46 -4.25
C ASP A 164 -9.02 10.65 -4.70
N PHE A 165 -7.84 10.79 -4.12
CA PHE A 165 -6.99 11.94 -4.41
C PHE A 165 -6.48 11.98 -5.86
N SER A 166 -6.20 10.83 -6.48
CA SER A 166 -5.76 10.80 -7.88
C SER A 166 -6.88 11.25 -8.84
N THR A 167 -8.12 10.83 -8.58
CA THR A 167 -9.30 11.32 -9.32
C THR A 167 -9.49 12.83 -9.11
N TYR A 168 -9.20 13.35 -7.90
CA TYR A 168 -9.22 14.79 -7.65
C TYR A 168 -8.24 15.55 -8.54
N ILE A 169 -6.99 15.10 -8.63
CA ILE A 169 -5.97 15.69 -9.50
C ILE A 169 -6.45 15.72 -10.95
N TYR A 170 -6.96 14.62 -11.49
CA TYR A 170 -7.42 14.52 -12.86
C TYR A 170 -8.59 15.46 -13.14
N SER A 171 -9.50 15.63 -12.19
CA SER A 171 -10.61 16.59 -12.31
C SER A 171 -10.15 18.05 -12.48
N LYS A 172 -8.92 18.36 -12.06
CA LYS A 172 -8.31 19.70 -12.18
C LYS A 172 -7.52 19.88 -13.47
N TRP A 173 -6.86 18.82 -13.95
CA TRP A 173 -5.93 18.93 -15.07
C TRP A 173 -6.59 18.85 -16.45
N PHE A 174 -7.67 18.08 -16.59
CA PHE A 174 -8.30 17.82 -17.88
C PHE A 174 -9.53 18.70 -18.13
N GLU A 175 -9.74 19.10 -19.41
CA GLU A 175 -10.88 19.95 -19.81
C GLU A 175 -12.23 19.28 -19.52
N ASN A 176 -12.33 17.98 -19.75
CA ASN A 176 -13.55 17.19 -19.58
C ASN A 176 -13.87 16.83 -18.12
N LYS A 177 -13.15 17.39 -17.13
CA LYS A 177 -13.32 17.11 -15.70
C LYS A 177 -13.61 15.62 -15.46
N SER A 178 -12.70 14.75 -15.90
CA SER A 178 -12.88 13.31 -15.76
C SER A 178 -12.88 12.93 -14.28
N PHE A 179 -13.93 12.22 -13.88
CA PHE A 179 -14.04 11.62 -12.54
C PHE A 179 -13.96 10.10 -12.67
N LYS A 180 -12.98 9.59 -13.42
CA LYS A 180 -12.73 8.16 -13.54
C LYS A 180 -11.73 7.70 -12.47
N ALA A 181 -12.03 6.58 -11.84
CA ALA A 181 -11.11 5.88 -10.94
C ALA A 181 -10.86 4.45 -11.46
N SER A 182 -9.62 3.98 -11.34
CA SER A 182 -9.31 2.61 -11.74
C SER A 182 -9.96 1.59 -10.81
N TYR A 183 -10.23 0.36 -11.32
CA TYR A 183 -10.62 -0.76 -10.46
C TYR A 183 -9.59 -1.01 -9.36
N SER A 184 -8.30 -0.76 -9.63
CA SER A 184 -7.23 -0.87 -8.64
C SER A 184 -7.47 0.04 -7.44
N ILE A 185 -7.54 1.36 -7.65
CA ILE A 185 -7.79 2.33 -6.57
C ILE A 185 -9.16 2.08 -5.90
N SER A 186 -10.19 1.81 -6.70
CA SER A 186 -11.56 1.62 -6.20
C SER A 186 -11.72 0.36 -5.34
N SER A 187 -10.96 -0.70 -5.61
CA SER A 187 -10.97 -1.91 -4.76
C SER A 187 -10.51 -1.65 -3.33
N TRP A 188 -9.56 -0.74 -3.14
CA TRP A 188 -9.06 -0.36 -1.82
C TRP A 188 -10.06 0.51 -1.04
N SER A 189 -11.16 0.91 -1.67
CA SER A 189 -12.19 1.70 -1.00
C SER A 189 -13.03 0.89 0.00
N GLY A 190 -13.13 -0.43 -0.16
CA GLY A 190 -14.09 -1.27 0.55
C GLY A 190 -15.55 -1.07 0.11
N LEU A 191 -15.76 -0.38 -1.02
CA LEU A 191 -17.09 -0.08 -1.58
C LEU A 191 -17.30 -0.69 -2.98
N LEU A 192 -16.24 -1.19 -3.63
CA LEU A 192 -16.33 -1.89 -4.91
C LEU A 192 -16.81 -3.33 -4.70
N ASP A 193 -17.85 -3.77 -5.41
CA ASP A 193 -18.15 -5.20 -5.59
C ASP A 193 -17.08 -5.81 -6.51
N ARG A 194 -16.15 -6.59 -5.93
CA ARG A 194 -15.01 -7.17 -6.63
C ARG A 194 -15.40 -8.20 -7.69
N ASN A 195 -16.60 -8.78 -7.55
CA ASN A 195 -17.09 -9.83 -8.46
C ASN A 195 -17.77 -9.22 -9.69
N LYS A 196 -18.43 -8.07 -9.54
CA LYS A 196 -19.17 -7.37 -10.60
C LYS A 196 -18.40 -6.22 -11.21
N LEU A 197 -17.31 -5.73 -10.55
CA LEU A 197 -16.58 -4.50 -10.88
C LEU A 197 -17.51 -3.30 -11.00
N LYS A 198 -18.41 -3.16 -10.03
CA LYS A 198 -19.36 -2.08 -9.87
C LYS A 198 -19.35 -1.61 -8.42
N TRP A 199 -19.85 -0.42 -8.15
CA TRP A 199 -20.07 0.01 -6.79
C TRP A 199 -21.11 -0.90 -6.12
N HIS A 200 -20.91 -1.20 -4.83
CA HIS A 200 -21.73 -2.13 -4.06
C HIS A 200 -23.06 -1.47 -3.68
N SER A 201 -24.17 -1.88 -4.34
CA SER A 201 -25.48 -1.26 -4.21
C SER A 201 -25.98 -1.16 -2.77
N ASP A 202 -25.94 -2.28 -2.02
CA ASP A 202 -26.49 -2.32 -0.67
C ASP A 202 -25.73 -1.38 0.28
N LEU A 203 -24.40 -1.20 0.09
CA LEU A 203 -23.62 -0.23 0.85
C LEU A 203 -23.94 1.21 0.42
N ILE A 204 -24.11 1.48 -0.86
CA ILE A 204 -24.51 2.81 -1.37
C ILE A 204 -25.86 3.21 -0.76
N ASP A 205 -26.83 2.32 -0.80
CA ASP A 205 -28.16 2.54 -0.23
C ASP A 205 -28.09 2.78 1.29
N TYR A 206 -27.29 1.98 2.00
CA TYR A 206 -27.06 2.13 3.43
C TYR A 206 -26.39 3.46 3.80
N LEU A 207 -25.44 3.91 2.99
CA LEU A 207 -24.79 5.22 3.15
C LEU A 207 -25.73 6.38 2.82
N ASP A 208 -26.88 6.10 2.19
CA ASP A 208 -27.84 7.08 1.70
C ASP A 208 -27.16 8.13 0.82
N ILE A 209 -26.39 7.64 -0.15
CA ILE A 209 -25.77 8.44 -1.20
C ILE A 209 -26.20 7.93 -2.57
N SER A 210 -26.16 8.80 -3.58
CA SER A 210 -26.39 8.36 -4.96
C SER A 210 -25.08 7.90 -5.59
N GLU A 211 -25.11 6.84 -6.40
CA GLU A 211 -23.95 6.29 -7.11
C GLU A 211 -23.23 7.37 -7.95
N ASN A 212 -23.95 8.35 -8.47
CA ASN A 212 -23.37 9.46 -9.22
C ASN A 212 -22.44 10.34 -8.38
N LYS A 213 -22.47 10.25 -7.05
CA LYS A 213 -21.51 10.91 -6.15
C LYS A 213 -20.16 10.18 -6.09
N LEU A 214 -20.05 9.00 -6.68
CA LEU A 214 -18.81 8.23 -6.76
C LEU A 214 -18.17 8.36 -8.13
N PRO A 215 -16.85 8.07 -8.28
CA PRO A 215 -16.17 8.06 -9.55
C PRO A 215 -16.77 7.04 -10.53
N VAL A 216 -16.61 7.29 -11.82
CA VAL A 216 -16.88 6.29 -12.85
C VAL A 216 -15.75 5.26 -12.83
N LEU A 217 -16.11 4.00 -12.66
CA LEU A 217 -15.15 2.90 -12.61
C LEU A 217 -14.60 2.58 -13.99
N SER A 218 -13.30 2.32 -14.06
CA SER A 218 -12.60 2.06 -15.32
C SER A 218 -11.41 1.12 -15.11
N PRO A 219 -10.95 0.37 -16.13
CA PRO A 219 -9.66 -0.32 -16.06
C PRO A 219 -8.50 0.65 -15.90
N TYR A 220 -7.37 0.20 -15.30
CA TYR A 220 -6.17 1.05 -15.11
C TYR A 220 -5.47 1.43 -16.41
N ASP A 221 -5.59 0.58 -17.44
CA ASP A 221 -5.05 0.80 -18.78
C ASP A 221 -5.85 1.82 -19.61
N ASN A 222 -6.92 2.33 -19.04
CA ASN A 222 -7.60 3.53 -19.55
C ASN A 222 -6.78 4.78 -19.18
N TYR A 223 -6.86 5.80 -20.02
CA TYR A 223 -6.10 7.03 -19.83
C TYR A 223 -6.93 8.26 -20.18
N GLU A 224 -6.47 9.41 -19.72
CA GLU A 224 -6.99 10.72 -20.07
C GLU A 224 -6.02 11.46 -21.00
N THR A 225 -6.56 12.23 -21.90
CA THR A 225 -5.84 13.17 -22.77
C THR A 225 -6.59 14.50 -22.81
N GLY A 226 -5.98 15.52 -23.38
CA GLY A 226 -6.64 16.81 -23.49
C GLY A 226 -6.54 17.63 -22.21
N LEU A 227 -5.32 17.86 -21.73
CA LEU A 227 -5.05 18.80 -20.65
C LEU A 227 -5.76 20.14 -20.87
N SER A 228 -6.26 20.76 -19.82
CA SER A 228 -6.87 22.10 -19.90
C SER A 228 -5.84 23.15 -20.38
N LYS A 229 -6.29 24.28 -20.87
CA LYS A 229 -5.42 25.35 -21.44
C LYS A 229 -4.28 25.75 -20.50
N ILE A 230 -4.53 25.76 -19.17
CA ILE A 230 -3.53 26.10 -18.17
C ILE A 230 -2.43 25.06 -18.15
N TYR A 231 -2.79 23.78 -18.11
CA TYR A 231 -1.82 22.69 -18.03
C TYR A 231 -1.15 22.37 -19.38
N LYS A 232 -1.80 22.57 -20.50
CA LYS A 232 -1.15 22.56 -21.83
C LYS A 232 -0.03 23.59 -21.92
N LYS A 233 -0.24 24.77 -21.34
CA LYS A 233 0.81 25.80 -21.29
C LYS A 233 1.93 25.44 -20.32
N ARG A 234 1.59 24.87 -19.17
CA ARG A 234 2.56 24.45 -18.12
C ARG A 234 3.39 23.27 -18.59
N TRP A 235 2.76 22.26 -19.17
CA TRP A 235 3.35 20.99 -19.59
C TRP A 235 3.17 20.78 -21.11
N ASN A 236 3.72 21.67 -21.91
CA ASN A 236 3.54 21.63 -23.35
C ASN A 236 4.03 20.32 -24.00
N LYS A 237 5.08 19.68 -23.44
CA LYS A 237 5.57 18.38 -23.88
C LYS A 237 4.60 17.22 -23.59
N LEU A 238 3.65 17.42 -22.69
CA LEU A 238 2.66 16.41 -22.28
C LEU A 238 1.28 16.67 -22.89
N SER A 239 1.14 17.65 -23.80
CA SER A 239 -0.16 18.08 -24.34
C SER A 239 -0.98 16.95 -24.93
N ASP A 240 -0.33 16.00 -25.60
CA ASP A 240 -0.94 14.86 -26.29
C ASP A 240 -0.56 13.51 -25.66
N THR A 241 0.22 13.54 -24.59
CA THR A 241 0.65 12.33 -23.86
C THR A 241 -0.54 11.72 -23.12
N PRO A 242 -0.74 10.39 -23.15
CA PRO A 242 -1.75 9.72 -22.33
C PRO A 242 -1.35 9.73 -20.85
N PHE A 243 -2.30 10.08 -19.99
CA PHE A 243 -2.19 10.00 -18.52
C PHE A 243 -3.03 8.81 -18.05
N PHE A 244 -2.37 7.73 -17.66
CA PHE A 244 -3.02 6.50 -17.23
C PHE A 244 -3.67 6.66 -15.85
N LEU A 245 -4.80 5.98 -15.64
CA LEU A 245 -5.49 6.03 -14.36
C LEU A 245 -4.61 5.45 -13.25
N SER A 246 -4.64 6.09 -12.09
CA SER A 246 -3.84 5.70 -10.93
C SER A 246 -4.13 4.29 -10.47
N VAL A 247 -3.11 3.60 -9.97
CA VAL A 247 -3.22 2.30 -9.29
C VAL A 247 -2.88 2.43 -7.82
N GLY A 248 -3.31 1.47 -7.00
CA GLY A 248 -2.92 1.45 -5.59
C GLY A 248 -1.42 1.12 -5.43
N ASP A 249 -0.75 1.84 -4.54
CA ASP A 249 0.68 1.68 -4.22
C ASP A 249 1.09 0.22 -3.95
N GLY A 250 0.28 -0.52 -3.18
CA GLY A 250 0.52 -1.93 -2.90
C GLY A 250 0.41 -2.85 -4.12
N MET A 251 -0.44 -2.52 -5.10
CA MET A 251 -0.54 -3.23 -6.36
C MET A 251 0.72 -2.98 -7.21
N ALA A 252 1.07 -1.70 -7.35
CA ALA A 252 2.25 -1.29 -8.10
C ALA A 252 3.54 -1.90 -7.51
N ALA A 253 3.73 -1.84 -6.19
CA ALA A 253 4.87 -2.46 -5.51
C ALA A 253 4.96 -3.98 -5.76
N THR A 254 3.82 -4.67 -5.82
CA THR A 254 3.80 -6.12 -6.10
C THR A 254 4.24 -6.44 -7.53
N VAL A 255 3.74 -5.68 -8.50
CA VAL A 255 4.15 -5.84 -9.91
C VAL A 255 5.64 -5.48 -10.08
N GLY A 256 6.08 -4.37 -9.50
CA GLY A 256 7.45 -3.88 -9.62
C GLY A 256 8.50 -4.78 -8.97
N SER A 257 8.15 -5.45 -7.86
CA SER A 257 9.01 -6.48 -7.26
C SER A 257 9.06 -7.79 -8.07
N GLY A 258 8.36 -7.85 -9.22
CA GLY A 258 8.32 -9.03 -10.09
C GLY A 258 7.40 -10.15 -9.58
N CYS A 259 6.55 -9.87 -8.57
CA CYS A 259 5.59 -10.84 -8.05
C CYS A 259 4.29 -10.81 -8.88
N ASN A 260 4.38 -11.25 -10.14
CA ASN A 260 3.38 -11.05 -11.18
C ASN A 260 2.46 -12.25 -11.40
N ASN A 261 2.67 -13.35 -10.67
CA ASN A 261 1.92 -14.59 -10.79
C ASN A 261 1.98 -15.41 -9.50
N LYS A 262 1.30 -16.58 -9.49
CA LYS A 262 1.23 -17.49 -8.33
C LYS A 262 2.55 -18.14 -7.91
N LYS A 263 3.62 -18.00 -8.71
CA LYS A 263 4.95 -18.57 -8.39
C LYS A 263 5.77 -17.63 -7.52
N LYS A 264 5.22 -16.47 -7.15
CA LYS A 264 5.94 -15.45 -6.40
C LYS A 264 5.04 -14.81 -5.35
N VAL A 265 5.60 -14.63 -4.16
CA VAL A 265 4.97 -13.98 -3.01
C VAL A 265 5.74 -12.71 -2.69
N ALA A 266 5.08 -11.58 -2.64
CA ALA A 266 5.69 -10.29 -2.29
C ALA A 266 5.59 -10.04 -0.79
N ILE A 267 6.71 -9.78 -0.13
CA ILE A 267 6.78 -9.19 1.20
C ILE A 267 7.29 -7.77 1.05
N THR A 268 6.59 -6.79 1.61
CA THR A 268 7.05 -5.40 1.64
C THR A 268 7.07 -4.93 3.08
N VAL A 269 8.23 -4.45 3.57
CA VAL A 269 8.35 -3.84 4.89
C VAL A 269 9.00 -2.47 4.76
N GLY A 270 8.15 -1.45 4.74
CA GLY A 270 8.48 -0.05 4.88
C GLY A 270 8.10 0.43 6.28
N SER A 271 7.43 1.57 6.42
CA SER A 271 6.84 2.00 7.70
C SER A 271 5.81 1.00 8.20
N THR A 272 5.04 0.40 7.30
CA THR A 272 4.09 -0.69 7.54
C THR A 272 4.60 -1.97 6.90
N ALA A 273 3.95 -3.11 7.15
CA ALA A 273 4.29 -4.36 6.49
C ALA A 273 3.11 -4.95 5.75
N ALA A 274 3.39 -5.75 4.71
CA ALA A 274 2.38 -6.50 3.98
C ALA A 274 2.97 -7.72 3.29
N ILE A 275 2.16 -8.76 3.10
CA ILE A 275 2.46 -9.93 2.28
C ILE A 275 1.32 -10.15 1.30
N ARG A 276 1.65 -10.44 0.02
CA ARG A 276 0.69 -10.42 -1.08
C ARG A 276 1.06 -11.38 -2.20
N ILE A 277 0.05 -11.81 -2.92
CA ILE A 277 0.19 -12.52 -4.21
C ILE A 277 -0.66 -11.81 -5.27
N LEU A 278 -0.15 -11.73 -6.49
CA LEU A 278 -0.94 -11.35 -7.66
C LEU A 278 -1.30 -12.64 -8.43
N THR A 279 -2.56 -12.79 -8.80
CA THR A 279 -3.04 -13.95 -9.54
C THR A 279 -4.07 -13.55 -10.58
N ASP A 280 -4.05 -14.24 -11.73
CA ASP A 280 -5.10 -14.18 -12.75
C ASP A 280 -6.19 -15.24 -12.55
N SER A 281 -6.04 -16.11 -11.55
CA SER A 281 -7.07 -17.06 -11.18
C SER A 281 -8.15 -16.41 -10.34
N LYS A 282 -9.36 -16.83 -10.57
CA LYS A 282 -10.52 -16.36 -9.77
C LYS A 282 -10.35 -16.79 -8.32
N ILE A 283 -10.43 -15.83 -7.40
CA ILE A 283 -10.50 -16.07 -5.97
C ILE A 283 -11.98 -16.24 -5.60
N GLU A 284 -12.42 -17.48 -5.47
CA GLU A 284 -13.82 -17.78 -5.15
C GLU A 284 -14.17 -17.32 -3.73
N GLU A 285 -13.36 -17.67 -2.74
CA GLU A 285 -13.54 -17.30 -1.34
C GLU A 285 -12.30 -16.57 -0.82
N VAL A 286 -12.50 -15.37 -0.27
CA VAL A 286 -11.46 -14.60 0.42
C VAL A 286 -11.35 -15.13 1.85
N PRO A 287 -10.20 -15.62 2.29
CA PRO A 287 -10.01 -16.08 3.66
C PRO A 287 -10.28 -14.95 4.67
N LYS A 288 -10.98 -15.27 5.76
CA LYS A 288 -11.23 -14.31 6.84
C LYS A 288 -9.88 -13.77 7.36
N GLY A 289 -9.75 -12.46 7.46
CA GLY A 289 -8.53 -11.78 7.90
C GLY A 289 -7.66 -11.27 6.75
N LEU A 290 -7.83 -11.78 5.53
CA LEU A 290 -7.19 -11.25 4.33
C LEU A 290 -8.09 -10.27 3.59
N TRP A 291 -7.51 -9.57 2.62
CA TRP A 291 -8.21 -8.76 1.64
C TRP A 291 -7.93 -9.24 0.22
N CYS A 292 -8.82 -8.93 -0.72
CA CYS A 292 -8.70 -9.30 -2.12
C CYS A 292 -9.12 -8.12 -3.02
N TYR A 293 -8.17 -7.48 -3.69
CA TYR A 293 -8.41 -6.32 -4.55
C TYR A 293 -8.25 -6.65 -6.03
N ARG A 294 -8.91 -5.89 -6.89
CA ARG A 294 -8.91 -6.09 -8.33
C ARG A 294 -7.98 -5.12 -9.03
N LEU A 295 -7.25 -5.59 -10.03
CA LEU A 295 -6.51 -4.73 -10.95
C LEU A 295 -7.28 -4.57 -12.27
N LEU A 296 -7.72 -5.70 -12.80
CA LEU A 296 -8.56 -5.84 -14.00
C LEU A 296 -9.64 -6.89 -13.75
N ASP A 297 -10.42 -7.19 -14.77
CA ASP A 297 -11.42 -8.27 -14.76
C ASP A 297 -10.86 -9.64 -14.37
N LYS A 298 -9.61 -9.95 -14.71
CA LYS A 298 -8.94 -11.22 -14.42
C LYS A 298 -7.90 -11.19 -13.31
N TYR A 299 -7.28 -10.04 -13.00
CA TYR A 299 -6.22 -9.97 -12.00
C TYR A 299 -6.74 -9.59 -10.62
N SER A 300 -6.35 -10.39 -9.61
CA SER A 300 -6.63 -10.13 -8.19
C SER A 300 -5.34 -10.10 -7.39
N LEU A 301 -5.25 -9.15 -6.47
CA LEU A 301 -4.22 -9.08 -5.44
C LEU A 301 -4.84 -9.59 -4.13
N LEU A 302 -4.31 -10.68 -3.59
CA LEU A 302 -4.74 -11.28 -2.32
C LEU A 302 -3.63 -11.11 -1.29
N GLY A 303 -3.97 -10.76 -0.06
CA GLY A 303 -2.94 -10.62 0.97
C GLY A 303 -3.42 -10.07 2.30
N GLY A 304 -2.45 -9.74 3.14
CA GLY A 304 -2.64 -9.09 4.44
C GLY A 304 -1.68 -7.92 4.61
N SER A 305 -2.16 -6.87 5.27
CA SER A 305 -1.37 -5.68 5.60
C SER A 305 -1.39 -5.46 7.11
N PHE A 306 -0.27 -4.99 7.65
CA PHE A 306 -0.09 -4.68 9.06
C PHE A 306 0.16 -3.19 9.23
N SER A 307 -0.34 -2.61 10.32
CA SER A 307 -0.10 -1.20 10.67
C SER A 307 1.35 -0.98 11.10
N GLU A 308 1.97 -2.01 11.61
CA GLU A 308 3.33 -2.03 12.08
C GLU A 308 4.28 -2.62 11.03
N GLY A 309 5.51 -2.11 11.07
CA GLY A 309 6.65 -2.50 10.25
C GLY A 309 7.88 -1.76 10.77
N GLY A 310 8.58 -1.02 9.91
CA GLY A 310 9.73 -0.21 10.31
C GLY A 310 9.40 0.95 11.26
N ASN A 311 8.13 1.38 11.35
CA ASN A 311 7.68 2.35 12.34
C ASN A 311 7.92 1.87 13.80
N LEU A 312 7.95 0.55 14.04
CA LEU A 312 8.32 -0.01 15.35
C LEU A 312 9.76 0.31 15.74
N ILE A 313 10.67 0.35 14.77
CA ILE A 313 12.08 0.71 15.03
C ILE A 313 12.12 2.17 15.49
N ASN A 314 11.43 3.08 14.82
CA ASN A 314 11.36 4.48 15.22
C ASN A 314 10.71 4.64 16.60
N TRP A 315 9.61 3.92 16.86
CA TRP A 315 8.98 3.92 18.19
C TRP A 315 9.95 3.46 19.26
N ALA A 316 10.70 2.38 18.99
CA ALA A 316 11.66 1.82 19.96
C ALA A 316 12.82 2.81 20.25
N TYR A 317 13.35 3.50 19.24
CA TYR A 317 14.37 4.52 19.46
C TYR A 317 13.87 5.72 20.27
N ASN A 318 12.59 6.06 20.15
CA ASN A 318 12.00 7.15 20.94
C ASN A 318 11.67 6.77 22.39
N ASN A 319 11.51 5.48 22.69
CA ASN A 319 10.99 5.01 23.98
C ASN A 319 11.94 4.06 24.75
N LEU A 320 12.92 3.47 24.09
CA LEU A 320 13.85 2.51 24.69
C LEU A 320 15.30 3.01 24.55
N LYS A 321 16.17 2.54 25.47
CA LYS A 321 17.61 2.80 25.37
C LYS A 321 18.25 1.77 24.44
N LEU A 322 18.41 2.14 23.18
CA LEU A 322 18.97 1.28 22.14
C LEU A 322 20.40 1.71 21.75
N PRO A 323 21.21 0.80 21.16
CA PRO A 323 22.48 1.16 20.57
C PRO A 323 22.25 2.11 19.39
N LYS A 324 23.32 2.77 18.91
CA LYS A 324 23.23 3.58 17.69
C LYS A 324 22.73 2.72 16.52
N LEU A 325 21.97 3.32 15.61
CA LEU A 325 21.33 2.61 14.49
C LEU A 325 22.34 1.82 13.64
N GLU A 326 23.55 2.36 13.45
CA GLU A 326 24.66 1.71 12.74
C GLU A 326 25.11 0.39 13.36
N ASN A 327 24.89 0.20 14.68
CA ASN A 327 25.24 -1.00 15.42
C ASN A 327 24.07 -1.96 15.63
N LEU A 328 22.85 -1.54 15.31
CA LEU A 328 21.63 -2.30 15.61
C LEU A 328 21.67 -3.72 15.04
N ASN A 329 22.03 -3.86 13.78
CA ASN A 329 22.09 -5.17 13.11
C ASN A 329 23.10 -6.11 13.80
N LYS A 330 24.27 -5.59 14.18
CA LYS A 330 25.32 -6.36 14.87
C LYS A 330 24.85 -6.85 16.25
N GLU A 331 24.20 -5.99 16.99
CA GLU A 331 23.67 -6.33 18.31
C GLU A 331 22.57 -7.41 18.21
N LEU A 332 21.62 -7.26 17.28
CA LEU A 332 20.58 -8.25 17.02
C LEU A 332 21.15 -9.60 16.58
N LEU A 333 22.20 -9.63 15.75
CA LEU A 333 22.90 -10.85 15.34
C LEU A 333 23.56 -11.60 16.51
N SER A 334 23.84 -10.94 17.63
CA SER A 334 24.41 -11.58 18.83
C SER A 334 23.39 -12.30 19.69
N LEU A 335 22.09 -12.07 19.44
CA LEU A 335 21.00 -12.63 20.21
C LEU A 335 20.47 -13.93 19.57
N SER A 336 20.12 -14.89 20.41
CA SER A 336 19.46 -16.10 19.94
C SER A 336 17.97 -15.87 19.74
N PRO A 337 17.34 -16.49 18.72
CA PRO A 337 15.91 -16.42 18.50
C PRO A 337 15.12 -16.80 19.76
N GLY A 338 14.16 -15.96 20.15
CA GLY A 338 13.24 -16.23 21.24
C GLY A 338 13.86 -16.35 22.64
N ALA A 339 15.21 -16.25 22.81
CA ALA A 339 15.87 -16.43 24.11
C ALA A 339 15.43 -15.44 25.21
N HIS A 340 14.87 -14.30 24.79
CA HIS A 340 14.27 -13.29 25.66
C HIS A 340 13.04 -13.80 26.43
N GLY A 341 12.33 -14.83 25.90
CA GLY A 341 11.10 -15.39 26.53
C GLY A 341 9.91 -14.42 26.54
N ILE A 342 9.94 -13.39 25.70
CA ILE A 342 8.88 -12.37 25.59
C ILE A 342 7.98 -12.72 24.40
N SER A 343 6.67 -12.68 24.59
CA SER A 343 5.67 -12.72 23.51
C SER A 343 5.02 -11.35 23.36
N ILE A 344 4.89 -10.88 22.11
CA ILE A 344 4.34 -9.55 21.81
C ILE A 344 3.18 -9.65 20.83
N LEU A 345 2.09 -8.90 21.12
CA LEU A 345 1.13 -8.47 20.13
C LEU A 345 1.49 -7.03 19.72
N PRO A 346 1.90 -6.78 18.46
CA PRO A 346 2.56 -5.52 18.11
C PRO A 346 1.59 -4.39 17.77
N PHE A 347 0.34 -4.42 18.22
CA PHE A 347 -0.76 -3.54 17.78
C PHE A 347 -0.70 -2.13 18.39
N LEU A 348 0.37 -1.38 18.12
CA LEU A 348 0.52 0.00 18.59
C LEU A 348 -0.41 0.98 17.88
N LEU A 349 -0.83 0.65 16.65
CA LEU A 349 -1.72 1.43 15.78
C LEU A 349 -3.02 0.67 15.45
N GLY A 350 -3.46 -0.24 16.34
CA GLY A 350 -4.57 -1.14 16.06
C GLY A 350 -4.16 -2.33 15.19
N GLU A 351 -5.09 -3.19 14.87
CA GLU A 351 -4.84 -4.39 14.08
C GLU A 351 -5.56 -4.30 12.72
N ARG A 352 -4.80 -4.51 11.62
CA ARG A 352 -5.34 -4.75 10.28
C ARG A 352 -5.47 -6.25 10.04
N ALA A 353 -4.69 -6.87 9.16
CA ALA A 353 -4.71 -8.32 9.03
C ALA A 353 -4.24 -8.97 10.35
N LEU A 354 -4.88 -9.87 10.89
CA LEU A 354 -5.91 -10.84 10.66
C LEU A 354 -7.26 -10.44 11.29
N GLY A 355 -7.23 -9.72 12.41
CA GLY A 355 -8.41 -9.44 13.24
C GLY A 355 -9.22 -8.23 12.78
N TRP A 356 -8.61 -7.26 12.11
CA TRP A 356 -9.24 -6.03 11.64
C TRP A 356 -9.96 -5.26 12.77
N SER A 357 -9.25 -5.08 13.89
CA SER A 357 -9.75 -4.39 15.09
C SER A 357 -8.96 -3.10 15.36
N ASN A 358 -9.65 -1.96 15.36
CA ASN A 358 -9.06 -0.69 15.77
C ASN A 358 -8.82 -0.60 17.28
N ASN A 359 -9.48 -1.46 18.07
CA ASN A 359 -9.37 -1.48 19.53
C ASN A 359 -8.22 -2.36 20.01
N SER A 360 -7.66 -3.21 19.16
CA SER A 360 -6.49 -4.02 19.51
C SER A 360 -5.34 -3.15 19.94
N LYS A 361 -4.67 -3.52 21.02
CA LYS A 361 -3.56 -2.77 21.61
C LYS A 361 -2.30 -3.62 21.68
N GLY A 362 -1.16 -2.95 21.68
CA GLY A 362 0.12 -3.61 21.92
C GLY A 362 0.17 -4.27 23.30
N ILE A 363 0.64 -5.53 23.36
CA ILE A 363 0.77 -6.30 24.59
C ILE A 363 2.15 -6.89 24.64
N ILE A 364 2.81 -6.77 25.79
CA ILE A 364 4.08 -7.42 26.09
C ILE A 364 3.83 -8.42 27.23
N SER A 365 4.08 -9.69 26.99
CA SER A 365 3.93 -10.77 27.96
C SER A 365 5.27 -11.48 28.19
N GLY A 366 5.50 -11.95 29.41
CA GLY A 366 6.72 -12.68 29.76
C GLY A 366 7.94 -11.81 30.07
N LEU A 367 7.78 -10.48 30.22
CA LEU A 367 8.87 -9.55 30.53
C LEU A 367 9.47 -9.89 31.90
N LYS A 368 10.80 -9.97 31.98
CA LYS A 368 11.59 -10.22 33.18
C LYS A 368 12.51 -9.04 33.49
N TYR A 369 12.92 -8.90 34.75
CA TYR A 369 13.85 -7.86 35.18
C TYR A 369 15.19 -7.88 34.41
N SER A 370 15.62 -9.05 33.96
CA SER A 370 16.87 -9.25 33.20
C SER A 370 16.77 -8.86 31.71
N ASN A 371 15.55 -8.65 31.16
CA ASN A 371 15.43 -8.34 29.75
C ASN A 371 15.96 -6.95 29.42
N SER A 372 16.77 -6.88 28.42
CA SER A 372 17.35 -5.65 27.85
C SER A 372 16.43 -4.97 26.87
N SER A 373 16.66 -3.68 26.58
CA SER A 373 15.89 -2.92 25.59
C SER A 373 15.99 -3.51 24.18
N ILE A 374 17.14 -4.12 23.83
CA ILE A 374 17.31 -4.71 22.50
C ILE A 374 16.56 -6.04 22.37
N GLU A 375 16.42 -6.83 23.44
CA GLU A 375 15.58 -8.03 23.46
C GLU A 375 14.09 -7.68 23.31
N ILE A 376 13.66 -6.55 23.87
CA ILE A 376 12.30 -6.04 23.67
C ILE A 376 12.10 -5.66 22.19
N LEU A 377 13.05 -4.95 21.56
CA LEU A 377 12.97 -4.65 20.14
C LEU A 377 13.03 -5.92 19.28
N GLN A 378 13.92 -6.88 19.59
CA GLN A 378 13.97 -8.18 18.92
C GLN A 378 12.59 -8.85 18.91
N SER A 379 11.94 -8.93 20.08
CA SER A 379 10.63 -9.59 20.19
C SER A 379 9.53 -8.87 19.41
N PHE A 380 9.57 -7.54 19.28
CA PHE A 380 8.68 -6.79 18.39
C PHE A 380 8.90 -7.16 16.92
N LEU A 381 10.14 -7.17 16.44
CA LEU A 381 10.48 -7.49 15.05
C LEU A 381 10.17 -8.95 14.69
N GLU A 382 10.45 -9.89 15.62
CA GLU A 382 10.05 -11.29 15.49
C GLU A 382 8.52 -11.43 15.38
N SER A 383 7.76 -10.66 16.20
CA SER A 383 6.29 -10.73 16.17
C SER A 383 5.71 -10.28 14.83
N ILE A 384 6.31 -9.31 14.13
CA ILE A 384 5.91 -8.97 12.75
C ILE A 384 6.19 -10.13 11.81
N SER A 385 7.33 -10.80 11.94
CA SER A 385 7.64 -11.99 11.12
C SER A 385 6.65 -13.14 11.40
N TYR A 386 6.19 -13.32 12.65
CA TYR A 386 5.11 -14.28 12.97
C TYR A 386 3.79 -13.90 12.29
N ARG A 387 3.42 -12.62 12.28
CA ARG A 387 2.21 -12.16 11.59
C ARG A 387 2.32 -12.37 10.07
N LEU A 388 3.48 -12.13 9.46
CA LEU A 388 3.75 -12.45 8.05
C LEU A 388 3.59 -13.94 7.79
N PHE A 389 4.12 -14.82 8.67
CA PHE A 389 3.99 -16.26 8.56
C PHE A 389 2.52 -16.71 8.61
N LEU A 390 1.72 -16.18 9.52
CA LEU A 390 0.30 -16.54 9.63
C LEU A 390 -0.48 -16.18 8.35
N VAL A 391 -0.18 -15.04 7.74
CA VAL A 391 -0.77 -14.69 6.44
C VAL A 391 -0.20 -15.58 5.33
N TYR A 392 1.11 -15.86 5.32
CA TYR A 392 1.74 -16.75 4.35
C TYR A 392 1.06 -18.13 4.32
N GLN A 393 0.82 -18.75 5.49
CA GLN A 393 0.10 -20.01 5.59
C GLN A 393 -1.30 -19.94 4.96
N MET A 394 -2.01 -18.83 5.12
CA MET A 394 -3.33 -18.65 4.50
C MET A 394 -3.24 -18.48 2.99
N LEU A 395 -2.11 -18.00 2.46
CA LEU A 395 -1.86 -17.83 1.03
C LEU A 395 -1.39 -19.13 0.34
N GLU A 396 -0.92 -20.14 1.09
CA GLU A 396 -0.35 -21.37 0.52
C GLU A 396 -1.30 -22.10 -0.43
N SER A 397 -2.61 -22.04 -0.20
CA SER A 397 -3.60 -22.65 -1.08
C SER A 397 -3.82 -21.90 -2.41
N PHE A 398 -3.28 -20.69 -2.53
CA PHE A 398 -3.43 -19.81 -3.69
C PHE A 398 -2.14 -19.66 -4.51
N ILE A 399 -1.04 -20.24 -4.06
CA ILE A 399 0.27 -20.19 -4.72
C ILE A 399 0.69 -21.57 -5.22
N ASP A 400 1.60 -21.57 -6.18
CA ASP A 400 2.19 -22.82 -6.69
C ASP A 400 3.19 -23.39 -5.67
N LYS A 401 3.33 -24.72 -5.63
CA LYS A 401 4.32 -25.35 -4.76
C LYS A 401 5.74 -24.92 -5.15
N GLY A 402 6.52 -24.45 -4.18
CA GLY A 402 7.87 -23.95 -4.39
C GLY A 402 7.91 -22.51 -4.92
N SER A 403 6.85 -21.74 -4.66
CA SER A 403 6.84 -20.32 -4.99
C SER A 403 7.97 -19.56 -4.30
N GLU A 404 8.57 -18.63 -5.02
CA GLU A 404 9.63 -17.75 -4.52
C GLU A 404 9.03 -16.64 -3.62
N VAL A 405 9.71 -16.33 -2.52
CA VAL A 405 9.37 -15.18 -1.69
C VAL A 405 10.34 -14.04 -2.02
N ILE A 406 9.79 -12.90 -2.43
CA ILE A 406 10.58 -11.69 -2.75
C ILE A 406 10.25 -10.63 -1.71
N ALA A 407 11.27 -10.16 -1.01
CA ALA A 407 11.13 -9.09 -0.03
C ALA A 407 11.67 -7.77 -0.56
N SER A 408 10.95 -6.70 -0.22
CA SER A 408 11.24 -5.32 -0.58
C SER A 408 10.89 -4.36 0.56
N GLY A 409 11.23 -3.07 0.38
CA GLY A 409 11.00 -2.02 1.34
C GLY A 409 12.20 -1.71 2.23
N GLY A 410 12.40 -0.42 2.49
CA GLY A 410 13.62 0.08 3.11
C GLY A 410 13.85 -0.40 4.54
N ALA A 411 12.80 -0.67 5.32
CA ALA A 411 12.98 -1.08 6.71
C ALA A 411 13.61 -2.48 6.81
N ILE A 412 13.15 -3.44 6.01
CA ILE A 412 13.70 -4.80 6.04
C ILE A 412 15.05 -4.89 5.33
N LYS A 413 15.20 -4.22 4.18
CA LYS A 413 16.47 -4.20 3.42
C LYS A 413 17.63 -3.62 4.23
N ASN A 414 17.37 -2.62 5.05
CA ASN A 414 18.40 -1.98 5.90
C ASN A 414 18.70 -2.78 7.18
N LEU A 415 18.04 -3.90 7.42
CA LEU A 415 18.23 -4.74 8.62
C LEU A 415 18.35 -6.22 8.24
N PRO A 416 19.52 -6.69 7.74
CA PRO A 416 19.76 -8.08 7.32
C PRO A 416 19.36 -9.12 8.34
N TRP A 417 19.55 -8.85 9.64
CA TRP A 417 19.07 -9.71 10.72
C TRP A 417 17.56 -9.98 10.60
N TRP A 418 16.76 -8.96 10.28
CA TRP A 418 15.31 -9.12 10.19
C TRP A 418 14.88 -9.92 8.95
N ILE A 419 15.62 -9.80 7.85
CA ILE A 419 15.41 -10.63 6.65
C ILE A 419 15.67 -12.09 6.99
N GLN A 420 16.83 -12.38 7.62
CA GLN A 420 17.19 -13.74 8.04
C GLN A 420 16.16 -14.30 9.01
N THR A 421 15.76 -13.53 10.01
CA THR A 421 14.71 -13.92 10.98
C THR A 421 13.39 -14.22 10.27
N THR A 422 13.00 -13.40 9.28
CA THR A 422 11.77 -13.65 8.50
C THR A 422 11.90 -14.93 7.66
N SER A 423 13.07 -15.19 7.06
CA SER A 423 13.36 -16.45 6.36
C SER A 423 13.26 -17.66 7.29
N ASP A 424 13.87 -17.54 8.47
CA ASP A 424 13.83 -18.61 9.51
C ASP A 424 12.39 -18.87 9.98
N VAL A 425 11.60 -17.81 10.20
CA VAL A 425 10.19 -17.90 10.63
C VAL A 425 9.33 -18.55 9.55
N LEU A 426 9.46 -18.14 8.30
CA LEU A 426 8.67 -18.69 7.18
C LEU A 426 9.12 -20.10 6.80
N GLY A 427 10.36 -20.49 7.10
CA GLY A 427 10.96 -21.72 6.58
C GLY A 427 11.14 -21.69 5.06
N GLN A 428 11.31 -20.49 4.47
CA GLN A 428 11.38 -20.27 3.03
C GLN A 428 12.61 -19.42 2.67
N GLU A 429 13.20 -19.69 1.50
CA GLU A 429 14.19 -18.78 0.91
C GLU A 429 13.55 -17.41 0.66
N ILE A 430 14.20 -16.34 1.07
CA ILE A 430 13.79 -14.96 0.77
C ILE A 430 14.80 -14.34 -0.17
N ASN A 431 14.32 -13.87 -1.30
CA ASN A 431 15.05 -13.13 -2.32
C ASN A 431 14.86 -11.64 -2.11
N ILE A 432 15.93 -10.85 -2.14
CA ILE A 432 15.88 -9.39 -2.04
C ILE A 432 15.94 -8.80 -3.44
N SER A 433 14.92 -8.01 -3.80
CA SER A 433 14.94 -7.25 -5.05
C SER A 433 16.05 -6.20 -5.01
N LYS A 434 16.82 -6.07 -6.09
CA LYS A 434 17.83 -5.02 -6.24
C LYS A 434 17.21 -3.63 -6.36
N ASP A 435 15.97 -3.55 -6.87
CA ASP A 435 15.28 -2.30 -7.09
C ASP A 435 14.93 -1.62 -5.74
N ASN A 436 15.12 -0.30 -5.71
CA ASN A 436 14.79 0.53 -4.55
C ASN A 436 13.48 1.32 -4.73
N GLN A 437 12.88 1.25 -5.92
CA GLN A 437 11.64 1.94 -6.29
C GLN A 437 10.65 0.98 -6.95
N ASP A 438 10.36 -0.14 -6.26
CA ASP A 438 9.47 -1.18 -6.78
C ASP A 438 8.09 -0.61 -7.18
N THR A 439 7.55 0.36 -6.43
CA THR A 439 6.26 1.00 -6.74
C THR A 439 6.30 1.70 -8.09
N GLY A 440 7.27 2.58 -8.31
CA GLY A 440 7.43 3.29 -9.58
C GLY A 440 7.69 2.35 -10.76
N LYS A 441 8.53 1.31 -10.56
CA LYS A 441 8.78 0.28 -11.57
C LYS A 441 7.50 -0.47 -11.93
N GLY A 442 6.66 -0.79 -10.94
CA GLY A 442 5.39 -1.46 -11.18
C GLY A 442 4.44 -0.63 -12.04
N VAL A 443 4.34 0.68 -11.79
CA VAL A 443 3.55 1.59 -12.62
C VAL A 443 4.11 1.63 -14.05
N ALA A 444 5.45 1.72 -14.21
CA ALA A 444 6.08 1.68 -15.53
C ALA A 444 5.77 0.39 -16.29
N ILE A 445 5.87 -0.78 -15.65
CA ILE A 445 5.52 -2.09 -16.24
C ILE A 445 4.04 -2.13 -16.65
N MET A 446 3.15 -1.60 -15.81
CA MET A 446 1.72 -1.55 -16.12
C MET A 446 1.43 -0.64 -17.33
N MET A 447 2.10 0.52 -17.43
CA MET A 447 1.99 1.40 -18.59
C MET A 447 2.54 0.76 -19.85
N LEU A 448 3.71 0.12 -19.80
CA LEU A 448 4.31 -0.57 -20.93
C LEU A 448 3.38 -1.65 -21.48
N LYS A 449 2.70 -2.39 -20.59
CA LYS A 449 1.69 -3.36 -21.01
C LYS A 449 0.48 -2.68 -21.65
N ALA A 450 -0.02 -1.60 -21.06
CA ALA A 450 -1.16 -0.86 -21.60
C ALA A 450 -0.87 -0.23 -22.99
N LEU A 451 0.39 0.18 -23.21
CA LEU A 451 0.89 0.70 -24.48
C LEU A 451 1.23 -0.39 -25.51
N GLY A 452 1.14 -1.68 -25.15
CA GLY A 452 1.50 -2.81 -26.02
C GLY A 452 2.99 -2.97 -26.26
N GLN A 453 3.85 -2.35 -25.43
CA GLN A 453 5.31 -2.51 -25.49
C GLN A 453 5.77 -3.86 -24.94
N ILE A 454 4.97 -4.45 -24.03
CA ILE A 454 5.13 -5.80 -23.48
C ILE A 454 3.78 -6.54 -23.52
N ASN A 455 3.83 -7.86 -23.56
CA ASN A 455 2.62 -8.70 -23.58
C ASN A 455 2.14 -9.07 -22.17
N ASN A 456 3.08 -9.35 -21.26
CA ASN A 456 2.79 -9.77 -19.90
C ASN A 456 3.67 -9.00 -18.92
N PHE A 457 3.26 -8.93 -17.65
CA PHE A 457 4.05 -8.29 -16.60
C PHE A 457 5.40 -8.99 -16.39
N GLU A 458 5.46 -10.31 -16.67
CA GLU A 458 6.65 -11.14 -16.54
C GLU A 458 7.72 -10.87 -17.60
N ASP A 459 7.39 -10.19 -18.68
CA ASP A 459 8.35 -9.85 -19.74
C ASP A 459 9.47 -8.91 -19.23
N ILE A 460 9.19 -8.19 -18.13
CA ILE A 460 10.18 -7.41 -17.39
C ILE A 460 10.52 -8.13 -16.08
N GLY A 461 11.73 -8.64 -16.00
CA GLY A 461 12.25 -9.35 -14.84
C GLY A 461 12.60 -8.43 -13.67
N THR A 462 12.82 -9.05 -12.51
CA THR A 462 13.39 -8.39 -11.33
C THR A 462 14.74 -9.00 -11.03
N GLU A 463 15.78 -8.17 -10.91
CA GLU A 463 17.10 -8.61 -10.48
C GLU A 463 17.08 -8.88 -8.97
N ILE A 464 17.67 -10.02 -8.58
CA ILE A 464 17.85 -10.39 -7.18
C ILE A 464 19.23 -9.96 -6.74
N GLU A 465 19.29 -9.16 -5.66
CA GLU A 465 20.56 -8.66 -5.09
C GLU A 465 21.16 -9.67 -4.12
N GLU A 466 20.34 -10.28 -3.27
CA GLU A 466 20.79 -11.17 -2.20
C GLU A 466 19.72 -12.24 -1.89
N LYS A 467 20.15 -13.37 -1.33
CA LYS A 467 19.31 -14.50 -0.94
C LYS A 467 19.57 -14.89 0.50
N TYR A 468 18.49 -15.11 1.24
CA TYR A 468 18.52 -15.57 2.63
C TYR A 468 17.86 -16.94 2.73
N TYR A 469 18.60 -17.90 3.25
CA TYR A 469 18.14 -19.28 3.39
C TYR A 469 17.71 -19.55 4.83
N PRO A 470 16.59 -20.27 5.05
CA PRO A 470 16.13 -20.56 6.40
C PRO A 470 17.09 -21.47 7.14
N ASN A 471 17.36 -21.17 8.41
CA ASN A 471 18.08 -22.03 9.33
C ASN A 471 17.08 -22.99 10.01
N GLU A 472 17.18 -24.28 9.77
CA GLU A 472 16.24 -25.28 10.31
C GLU A 472 16.13 -25.28 11.83
N LYS A 473 17.25 -25.04 12.55
CA LYS A 473 17.24 -24.96 14.01
C LYS A 473 16.46 -23.76 14.50
N ASN A 474 16.71 -22.59 13.90
CA ASN A 474 16.00 -21.36 14.25
C ASN A 474 14.52 -21.48 13.87
N HIS A 475 14.20 -22.07 12.72
CA HIS A 475 12.83 -22.31 12.29
C HIS A 475 12.04 -23.08 13.36
N LYS A 476 12.59 -24.18 13.89
CA LYS A 476 11.95 -24.96 14.96
C LYS A 476 11.71 -24.13 16.22
N ILE A 477 12.68 -23.32 16.62
CA ILE A 477 12.53 -22.41 17.77
C ILE A 477 11.39 -21.42 17.52
N HIS A 478 11.36 -20.77 16.35
CA HIS A 478 10.31 -19.82 16.01
C HIS A 478 8.91 -20.46 15.98
N GLN A 479 8.76 -21.72 15.56
CA GLN A 479 7.47 -22.42 15.61
C GLN A 479 6.90 -22.51 17.03
N GLU A 480 7.74 -22.70 18.06
CA GLU A 480 7.31 -22.68 19.45
C GLU A 480 6.81 -21.28 19.87
N PHE A 481 7.53 -20.22 19.45
CA PHE A 481 7.16 -18.83 19.76
C PHE A 481 5.92 -18.37 18.98
N ILE A 482 5.69 -18.86 17.76
CA ILE A 482 4.45 -18.63 16.99
C ILE A 482 3.25 -19.18 17.77
N ASN A 483 3.37 -20.38 18.35
CA ASN A 483 2.31 -20.93 19.19
C ASN A 483 2.03 -20.05 20.43
N SER A 484 3.08 -19.60 21.10
CA SER A 484 2.95 -18.67 22.24
C SER A 484 2.32 -17.34 21.84
N HIS A 485 2.66 -16.81 20.65
CA HIS A 485 2.06 -15.61 20.07
C HIS A 485 0.56 -15.83 19.76
N LEU A 486 0.20 -16.98 19.20
CA LEU A 486 -1.20 -17.34 18.92
C LEU A 486 -2.03 -17.50 20.21
N ASP A 487 -1.45 -18.10 21.24
CA ASP A 487 -2.15 -18.25 22.54
C ASP A 487 -2.37 -16.88 23.19
N LEU A 488 -1.34 -16.00 23.17
CA LEU A 488 -1.48 -14.62 23.63
C LEU A 488 -2.59 -13.88 22.85
N TYR A 489 -2.61 -14.05 21.52
CA TYR A 489 -3.60 -13.44 20.66
C TYR A 489 -5.03 -13.92 20.97
N LYS A 490 -5.26 -15.23 21.05
CA LYS A 490 -6.56 -15.82 21.39
C LYS A 490 -7.08 -15.34 22.75
N ASN A 491 -6.20 -15.27 23.77
CA ASN A 491 -6.59 -14.86 25.11
C ASN A 491 -6.99 -13.38 25.21
N HIS A 492 -6.62 -12.56 24.22
CA HIS A 492 -6.92 -11.11 24.21
C HIS A 492 -7.98 -10.70 23.18
N GLN A 493 -8.30 -11.53 22.19
CA GLN A 493 -9.47 -11.32 21.32
C GLN A 493 -10.81 -11.58 22.02
N SER A 494 -10.83 -12.33 23.12
CA SER A 494 -12.05 -12.66 23.87
C SER A 494 -12.50 -11.54 24.82
N VAL A 495 -11.92 -10.36 24.76
CA VAL A 495 -12.20 -9.21 25.66
C VAL A 495 -12.90 -8.05 24.94
N ASP A 496 -13.16 -8.18 23.62
CA ASP A 496 -13.90 -7.17 22.81
C ASP A 496 -15.38 -7.52 22.61
#